data_6db68b2a0ef3f54bd19d1a5d5ef8ae4f
#
_entry.id   6db68b2a0ef3f54bd19d1a5d5ef8ae4f
#
_cell.length_a   1.000
_cell.length_b   1.000
_cell.length_c   1.000
_cell.angle_alpha   90.00
_cell.angle_beta   90.00
_cell.angle_gamma   90.00
#
_symmetry.space_group_name_H-M   'P 1'
#
loop_
_entity.id
_entity.type
_entity.pdbx_description
1 polymer ?
#
loop_
_entity_poly.entity_id
_entity_poly.type
_entity_poly.pdbx_seq_one_letter_code
_entity_poly.pdbx_strand_id
1 'polypeptide(L)'
;MLKDNVIAITGGAGLIGTAFSKAIIENGGKVIIGDISSDRGVSIQSELGKDNVFFIKLDTSDTNSIDKFLELGKNHFGKIDSAIHCAYPRSEQWGTKFEELKAKELKDDLFNQLGGAILFSQRLISFFRKQGFGNLIHVASIQGVVAPKFNHYEETSMVSPIEYSAIKSGVISITRYLAKYCKGQNIRVNCI
;
A
#
# COMPACT_ATOMS: atom_id res chain seq x y z
N MET A 1 13.71 -12.26 -13.38
CA MET A 1 12.69 -11.40 -14.01
C MET A 1 12.74 -9.96 -13.49
N LEU A 2 13.01 -9.75 -12.20
CA LEU A 2 13.04 -8.41 -11.57
C LEU A 2 14.48 -7.90 -11.30
N LYS A 3 15.48 -8.46 -11.98
CA LYS A 3 16.89 -8.07 -11.77
C LYS A 3 17.05 -6.56 -11.89
N ASP A 4 17.71 -5.97 -10.90
CA ASP A 4 17.99 -4.52 -10.78
C ASP A 4 16.75 -3.61 -10.66
N ASN A 5 15.53 -4.16 -10.54
CA ASN A 5 14.34 -3.36 -10.23
C ASN A 5 14.28 -3.06 -8.73
N VAL A 6 13.94 -1.81 -8.41
CA VAL A 6 13.72 -1.32 -7.05
C VAL A 6 12.22 -1.11 -6.84
N ILE A 7 11.64 -1.81 -5.87
CA ILE A 7 10.20 -1.81 -5.63
C ILE A 7 9.92 -1.31 -4.22
N ALA A 8 9.17 -0.23 -4.11
CA ALA A 8 8.71 0.32 -2.85
C ALA A 8 7.40 -0.35 -2.42
N ILE A 9 7.27 -0.74 -1.14
CA ILE A 9 6.07 -1.41 -0.61
C ILE A 9 5.60 -0.67 0.64
N THR A 10 4.41 -0.08 0.61
CA THR A 10 3.77 0.46 1.81
C THR A 10 3.04 -0.66 2.56
N GLY A 11 3.06 -0.64 3.89
CA GLY A 11 2.59 -1.79 4.67
C GLY A 11 3.47 -3.02 4.45
N GLY A 12 4.75 -2.80 4.12
CA GLY A 12 5.69 -3.84 3.72
C GLY A 12 6.08 -4.79 4.85
N ALA A 13 5.86 -4.42 6.11
CA ALA A 13 6.04 -5.29 7.28
C ALA A 13 4.75 -6.07 7.65
N GLY A 14 3.67 -5.90 6.89
CA GLY A 14 2.45 -6.71 6.99
C GLY A 14 2.58 -8.07 6.31
N LEU A 15 1.56 -8.93 6.48
CA LEU A 15 1.54 -10.28 5.92
C LEU A 15 1.76 -10.29 4.39
N ILE A 16 0.95 -9.52 3.66
CA ILE A 16 1.00 -9.45 2.19
C ILE A 16 2.28 -8.74 1.73
N GLY A 17 2.65 -7.61 2.38
CA GLY A 17 3.85 -6.86 2.03
C GLY A 17 5.14 -7.67 2.20
N THR A 18 5.24 -8.48 3.25
CA THR A 18 6.37 -9.40 3.47
C THR A 18 6.42 -10.49 2.40
N ALA A 19 5.27 -11.05 2.01
CA ALA A 19 5.23 -12.06 0.95
C ALA A 19 5.68 -11.47 -0.41
N PHE A 20 5.25 -10.26 -0.76
CA PHE A 20 5.76 -9.55 -1.93
C PHE A 20 7.27 -9.30 -1.85
N SER A 21 7.77 -8.85 -0.68
CA SER A 21 9.19 -8.59 -0.50
C SER A 21 10.03 -9.85 -0.76
N LYS A 22 9.62 -11.01 -0.21
CA LYS A 22 10.28 -12.30 -0.46
C LYS A 22 10.30 -12.66 -1.95
N ALA A 23 9.14 -12.60 -2.60
CA ALA A 23 9.03 -12.93 -4.03
C ALA A 23 9.85 -11.99 -4.92
N ILE A 24 9.92 -10.69 -4.60
CA ILE A 24 10.74 -9.73 -5.36
C ILE A 24 12.22 -10.07 -5.25
N ILE A 25 12.71 -10.36 -4.04
CA ILE A 25 14.11 -10.70 -3.80
C ILE A 25 14.49 -12.02 -4.49
N GLU A 26 13.65 -13.05 -4.37
CA GLU A 26 13.84 -14.34 -5.07
C GLU A 26 13.94 -14.18 -6.59
N ASN A 27 13.34 -13.13 -7.14
CA ASN A 27 13.42 -12.79 -8.57
C ASN A 27 14.50 -11.75 -8.91
N GLY A 28 15.41 -11.44 -7.97
CA GLY A 28 16.58 -10.58 -8.20
C GLY A 28 16.29 -9.08 -8.09
N GLY A 29 15.14 -8.69 -7.56
CA GLY A 29 14.79 -7.29 -7.28
C GLY A 29 15.29 -6.80 -5.92
N LYS A 30 15.14 -5.50 -5.68
CA LYS A 30 15.41 -4.81 -4.40
C LYS A 30 14.13 -4.22 -3.85
N VAL A 31 14.02 -4.12 -2.53
CA VAL A 31 12.78 -3.69 -1.86
C VAL A 31 13.04 -2.53 -0.91
N ILE A 32 12.21 -1.50 -1.00
CA ILE A 32 12.09 -0.44 0.01
C ILE A 32 10.82 -0.73 0.81
N ILE A 33 10.96 -1.14 2.06
CA ILE A 33 9.83 -1.41 2.96
C ILE A 33 9.44 -0.13 3.68
N GLY A 34 8.21 0.33 3.48
CA GLY A 34 7.57 1.38 4.27
C GLY A 34 6.52 0.79 5.20
N ASP A 35 6.66 0.99 6.50
CA ASP A 35 5.67 0.55 7.49
C ASP A 35 5.68 1.46 8.73
N ILE A 36 4.55 1.56 9.43
CA ILE A 36 4.46 2.32 10.67
C ILE A 36 5.19 1.61 11.82
N SER A 37 5.27 0.27 11.78
CA SER A 37 5.92 -0.57 12.78
C SER A 37 7.42 -0.67 12.52
N SER A 38 8.20 0.12 13.25
CA SER A 38 9.67 0.11 13.14
C SER A 38 10.27 -1.24 13.49
N ASP A 39 9.80 -1.88 14.57
CA ASP A 39 10.36 -3.15 15.06
C ASP A 39 10.18 -4.27 14.03
N ARG A 40 8.97 -4.38 13.45
CA ARG A 40 8.69 -5.37 12.40
C ARG A 40 9.46 -5.07 11.12
N GLY A 41 9.54 -3.80 10.72
CA GLY A 41 10.26 -3.40 9.52
C GLY A 41 11.76 -3.73 9.60
N VAL A 42 12.40 -3.42 10.73
CA VAL A 42 13.82 -3.76 11.00
C VAL A 42 14.03 -5.28 11.05
N SER A 43 13.10 -6.01 11.67
CA SER A 43 13.16 -7.48 11.72
C SER A 43 13.13 -8.09 10.31
N ILE A 44 12.21 -7.67 9.45
CA ILE A 44 12.09 -8.16 8.08
C ILE A 44 13.31 -7.77 7.23
N GLN A 45 13.80 -6.54 7.36
CA GLN A 45 15.04 -6.15 6.69
C GLN A 45 16.21 -7.04 7.08
N SER A 46 16.32 -7.42 8.35
CA SER A 46 17.38 -8.30 8.85
C SER A 46 17.20 -9.75 8.34
N GLU A 47 15.98 -10.26 8.27
CA GLU A 47 15.64 -11.59 7.75
C GLU A 47 15.94 -11.71 6.26
N LEU A 48 15.57 -10.71 5.46
CA LEU A 48 15.66 -10.75 4.00
C LEU A 48 16.99 -10.23 3.43
N GLY A 49 17.85 -9.67 4.28
CA GLY A 49 19.18 -9.18 3.91
C GLY A 49 19.22 -7.68 3.58
N LYS A 50 20.09 -6.97 4.28
CA LYS A 50 20.24 -5.51 4.21
C LYS A 50 20.75 -4.99 2.86
N ASP A 51 21.36 -5.83 2.06
CA ASP A 51 21.86 -5.46 0.73
C ASP A 51 20.72 -5.29 -0.29
N ASN A 52 19.61 -6.00 -0.08
CA ASN A 52 18.46 -6.03 -0.98
C ASN A 52 17.20 -5.39 -0.40
N VAL A 53 17.17 -5.13 0.91
CA VAL A 53 16.01 -4.56 1.61
C VAL A 53 16.41 -3.35 2.43
N PHE A 54 15.69 -2.26 2.23
CA PHE A 54 15.85 -1.03 3.01
C PHE A 54 14.52 -0.66 3.68
N PHE A 55 14.49 -0.66 5.01
CA PHE A 55 13.32 -0.25 5.78
C PHE A 55 13.34 1.23 6.09
N ILE A 56 12.21 1.88 5.94
CA ILE A 56 11.97 3.28 6.31
C ILE A 56 10.60 3.36 7.00
N LYS A 57 10.55 3.97 8.18
CA LYS A 57 9.26 4.23 8.85
C LYS A 57 8.38 5.10 7.97
N LEU A 58 7.13 4.67 7.74
CA LEU A 58 6.19 5.33 6.85
C LEU A 58 4.79 5.38 7.47
N ASP A 59 4.24 6.58 7.56
CA ASP A 59 2.83 6.84 7.74
C ASP A 59 2.24 7.36 6.42
N THR A 60 1.32 6.62 5.83
CA THR A 60 0.71 6.99 4.54
C THR A 60 -0.35 8.09 4.65
N SER A 61 -0.75 8.46 5.86
CA SER A 61 -1.64 9.61 6.13
C SER A 61 -0.88 10.95 6.27
N ASP A 62 0.46 10.90 6.36
CA ASP A 62 1.34 12.07 6.47
C ASP A 62 2.18 12.26 5.21
N THR A 63 1.94 13.36 4.51
CA THR A 63 2.66 13.69 3.26
C THR A 63 4.16 13.90 3.46
N ASN A 64 4.59 14.42 4.61
CA ASN A 64 6.01 14.59 4.91
C ASN A 64 6.69 13.22 5.12
N SER A 65 5.98 12.29 5.76
CA SER A 65 6.44 10.91 5.92
C SER A 65 6.58 10.21 4.57
N ILE A 66 5.64 10.42 3.65
CA ILE A 66 5.68 9.88 2.29
C ILE A 66 6.86 10.47 1.51
N ASP A 67 7.05 11.78 1.53
CA ASP A 67 8.16 12.44 0.82
C ASP A 67 9.51 11.94 1.31
N LYS A 68 9.70 11.85 2.63
CA LYS A 68 10.91 11.30 3.24
C LYS A 68 11.15 9.85 2.83
N PHE A 69 10.10 9.03 2.79
CA PHE A 69 10.18 7.64 2.34
C PHE A 69 10.69 7.53 0.90
N LEU A 70 10.12 8.30 -0.02
CA LEU A 70 10.52 8.30 -1.44
C LEU A 70 11.94 8.82 -1.63
N GLU A 71 12.31 9.89 -0.94
CA GLU A 71 13.65 10.50 -1.01
C GLU A 71 14.73 9.54 -0.48
N LEU A 72 14.55 9.00 0.73
CA LEU A 72 15.51 8.08 1.33
C LEU A 72 15.64 6.79 0.53
N GLY A 73 14.52 6.26 0.01
CA GLY A 73 14.53 5.07 -0.83
C GLY A 73 15.31 5.29 -2.14
N LYS A 74 15.07 6.43 -2.80
CA LYS A 74 15.84 6.83 -3.99
C LYS A 74 17.32 7.02 -3.68
N ASN A 75 17.65 7.67 -2.58
CA ASN A 75 19.05 7.92 -2.21
C ASN A 75 19.80 6.62 -1.94
N HIS A 76 19.11 5.61 -1.40
CA HIS A 76 19.70 4.31 -1.07
C HIS A 76 19.94 3.43 -2.32
N PHE A 77 18.96 3.33 -3.23
CA PHE A 77 19.02 2.45 -4.40
C PHE A 77 19.11 3.18 -5.75
N GLY A 78 19.15 4.50 -5.77
CA GLY A 78 19.29 5.32 -6.96
C GLY A 78 17.99 5.61 -7.73
N LYS A 79 16.97 4.77 -7.58
CA LYS A 79 15.67 4.85 -8.28
C LYS A 79 14.55 4.12 -7.53
N ILE A 80 13.31 4.30 -7.99
CA ILE A 80 12.15 3.48 -7.62
C ILE A 80 11.42 3.12 -8.91
N ASP A 81 11.52 1.87 -9.37
CA ASP A 81 10.89 1.44 -10.63
C ASP A 81 9.38 1.23 -10.47
N SER A 82 8.97 0.68 -9.33
CA SER A 82 7.57 0.39 -9.03
C SER A 82 7.26 0.62 -7.55
N ALA A 83 5.98 0.82 -7.26
CA ALA A 83 5.49 0.78 -5.89
C ALA A 83 4.24 -0.10 -5.77
N ILE A 84 4.13 -0.82 -4.65
CA ILE A 84 2.96 -1.62 -4.28
C ILE A 84 2.36 -1.01 -3.01
N HIS A 85 1.14 -0.52 -3.10
CA HIS A 85 0.45 0.05 -1.95
C HIS A 85 -0.37 -1.02 -1.25
N CYS A 86 0.18 -1.55 -0.14
CA CYS A 86 -0.42 -2.58 0.71
C CYS A 86 -0.80 -2.05 2.09
N ALA A 87 -0.55 -0.77 2.41
CA ALA A 87 -0.85 -0.22 3.73
C ALA A 87 -2.33 -0.38 4.06
N TYR A 88 -2.61 -0.94 5.24
CA TYR A 88 -3.94 -1.28 5.70
C TYR A 88 -4.09 -0.95 7.19
N PRO A 89 -4.00 0.35 7.55
CA PRO A 89 -4.25 0.78 8.92
C PRO A 89 -5.71 0.54 9.29
N ARG A 90 -5.96 0.07 10.52
CA ARG A 90 -7.29 -0.25 11.03
C ARG A 90 -7.50 0.44 12.36
N SER A 91 -8.70 0.97 12.58
CA SER A 91 -9.11 1.44 13.90
C SER A 91 -9.26 0.28 14.89
N GLU A 92 -9.37 0.58 16.18
CA GLU A 92 -9.62 -0.44 17.21
C GLU A 92 -10.98 -1.12 17.05
N GLN A 93 -11.94 -0.45 16.40
CA GLN A 93 -13.28 -0.95 16.16
C GLN A 93 -13.47 -1.58 14.76
N TRP A 94 -12.40 -1.80 14.03
CA TRP A 94 -12.46 -2.44 12.72
C TRP A 94 -13.13 -3.81 12.79
N GLY A 95 -14.20 -3.98 12.00
CA GLY A 95 -14.99 -5.23 11.98
C GLY A 95 -16.12 -5.27 12.98
N THR A 96 -16.54 -4.13 13.53
CA THR A 96 -17.80 -4.02 14.29
C THR A 96 -19.02 -4.26 13.38
N LYS A 97 -20.15 -4.63 13.98
CA LYS A 97 -21.41 -4.73 13.25
C LYS A 97 -21.81 -3.38 12.67
N PHE A 98 -22.50 -3.42 11.53
CA PHE A 98 -22.90 -2.21 10.80
C PHE A 98 -23.67 -1.21 11.68
N GLU A 99 -24.58 -1.71 12.53
CA GLU A 99 -25.41 -0.89 13.42
C GLU A 99 -24.62 -0.25 14.57
N GLU A 100 -23.43 -0.75 14.85
CA GLU A 100 -22.56 -0.30 15.96
C GLU A 100 -21.43 0.64 15.48
N LEU A 101 -21.32 0.85 14.17
CA LEU A 101 -20.26 1.66 13.56
C LEU A 101 -20.36 3.12 14.02
N LYS A 102 -19.26 3.64 14.58
CA LYS A 102 -19.20 5.01 15.06
C LYS A 102 -18.61 5.95 14.00
N ALA A 103 -19.16 7.15 13.90
CA ALA A 103 -18.75 8.14 12.91
C ALA A 103 -17.25 8.50 12.98
N LYS A 104 -16.65 8.53 14.18
CA LYS A 104 -15.21 8.79 14.35
C LYS A 104 -14.38 7.69 13.70
N GLU A 105 -14.67 6.43 14.00
CA GLU A 105 -13.93 5.28 13.48
C GLU A 105 -14.08 5.17 11.96
N LEU A 106 -15.31 5.37 11.44
CA LEU A 106 -15.56 5.44 10.01
C LEU A 106 -14.71 6.51 9.33
N LYS A 107 -14.63 7.70 9.90
CA LYS A 107 -13.82 8.81 9.38
C LYS A 107 -12.33 8.43 9.37
N ASP A 108 -11.84 7.88 10.48
CA ASP A 108 -10.44 7.53 10.65
C ASP A 108 -10.04 6.39 9.68
N ASP A 109 -10.85 5.35 9.55
CA ASP A 109 -10.60 4.24 8.62
C ASP A 109 -10.66 4.68 7.15
N LEU A 110 -11.66 5.47 6.77
CA LEU A 110 -11.76 6.02 5.40
C LEU A 110 -10.56 6.91 5.07
N PHE A 111 -10.16 7.80 6.00
CA PHE A 111 -9.05 8.70 5.74
C PHE A 111 -7.71 7.97 5.73
N ASN A 112 -7.44 7.12 6.72
CA ASN A 112 -6.14 6.45 6.83
C ASN A 112 -5.91 5.44 5.70
N GLN A 113 -6.95 4.76 5.22
CA GLN A 113 -6.81 3.78 4.14
C GLN A 113 -7.00 4.39 2.75
N LEU A 114 -8.19 4.94 2.44
CA LEU A 114 -8.44 5.50 1.12
C LEU A 114 -7.74 6.85 0.92
N GLY A 115 -7.81 7.71 1.91
CA GLY A 115 -7.07 8.98 1.93
C GLY A 115 -5.56 8.75 1.83
N GLY A 116 -5.02 7.81 2.63
CA GLY A 116 -3.61 7.40 2.57
C GLY A 116 -3.20 6.89 1.19
N ALA A 117 -4.05 6.07 0.54
CA ALA A 117 -3.80 5.61 -0.84
C ALA A 117 -3.76 6.77 -1.84
N ILE A 118 -4.64 7.76 -1.69
CA ILE A 118 -4.67 8.97 -2.55
C ILE A 118 -3.41 9.81 -2.32
N LEU A 119 -3.06 10.10 -1.06
CA LEU A 119 -1.88 10.91 -0.70
C LEU A 119 -0.58 10.25 -1.16
N PHE A 120 -0.44 8.95 -0.91
CA PHE A 120 0.72 8.19 -1.39
C PHE A 120 0.83 8.22 -2.91
N SER A 121 -0.28 7.98 -3.62
CA SER A 121 -0.31 8.06 -5.09
C SER A 121 0.05 9.43 -5.61
N GLN A 122 -0.45 10.50 -4.99
CA GLN A 122 -0.15 11.88 -5.36
C GLN A 122 1.36 12.17 -5.30
N ARG A 123 2.01 11.82 -4.18
CA ARG A 123 3.44 12.06 -3.98
C ARG A 123 4.28 11.17 -4.89
N LEU A 124 3.92 9.88 -5.01
CA LEU A 124 4.61 8.93 -5.87
C LEU A 124 4.53 9.30 -7.35
N ILE A 125 3.37 9.71 -7.86
CA ILE A 125 3.24 10.14 -9.27
C ILE A 125 4.06 11.40 -9.53
N SER A 126 4.08 12.36 -8.60
CA SER A 126 4.97 13.53 -8.70
C SER A 126 6.44 13.11 -8.75
N PHE A 127 6.83 12.14 -7.93
CA PHE A 127 8.18 11.55 -7.94
C PHE A 127 8.49 10.87 -9.29
N PHE A 128 7.60 10.02 -9.80
CA PHE A 128 7.77 9.33 -11.08
C PHE A 128 7.84 10.28 -12.28
N ARG A 129 7.08 11.39 -12.26
CA ARG A 129 7.19 12.44 -13.28
C ARG A 129 8.59 13.06 -13.35
N LYS A 130 9.21 13.34 -12.19
CA LYS A 130 10.59 13.84 -12.12
C LYS A 130 11.61 12.79 -12.55
N GLN A 131 11.32 11.51 -12.31
CA GLN A 131 12.15 10.38 -12.72
C GLN A 131 12.00 10.04 -14.22
N GLY A 132 10.83 10.30 -14.82
CA GLY A 132 10.49 10.00 -16.22
C GLY A 132 9.83 8.64 -16.46
N PHE A 133 9.64 7.82 -15.43
CA PHE A 133 8.98 6.52 -15.51
C PHE A 133 8.48 6.05 -14.14
N GLY A 134 7.55 5.08 -14.14
CA GLY A 134 7.10 4.43 -12.91
C GLY A 134 5.94 3.46 -13.10
N ASN A 135 5.67 2.68 -12.06
CA ASN A 135 4.55 1.77 -12.02
C ASN A 135 3.98 1.69 -10.61
N LEU A 136 2.70 1.99 -10.43
CA LEU A 136 1.98 1.87 -9.16
C LEU A 136 0.99 0.73 -9.22
N ILE A 137 1.00 -0.12 -8.21
CA ILE A 137 0.04 -1.22 -8.02
C ILE A 137 -0.65 -1.03 -6.67
N HIS A 138 -1.96 -0.87 -6.69
CA HIS A 138 -2.76 -0.87 -5.48
C HIS A 138 -3.25 -2.28 -5.14
N VAL A 139 -3.21 -2.65 -3.87
CA VAL A 139 -3.86 -3.87 -3.39
C VAL A 139 -5.32 -3.55 -3.08
N ALA A 140 -6.19 -3.87 -4.04
CA ALA A 140 -7.65 -3.74 -3.91
C ALA A 140 -8.26 -4.97 -3.22
N SER A 141 -9.44 -5.36 -3.60
CA SER A 141 -10.13 -6.56 -3.13
C SER A 141 -11.31 -6.88 -4.04
N ILE A 142 -11.68 -8.14 -4.10
CA ILE A 142 -12.94 -8.59 -4.70
C ILE A 142 -14.16 -7.90 -4.06
N GLN A 143 -14.11 -7.58 -2.77
CA GLN A 143 -15.17 -6.84 -2.07
C GLN A 143 -15.31 -5.38 -2.51
N GLY A 144 -14.38 -4.86 -3.30
CA GLY A 144 -14.56 -3.59 -4.00
C GLY A 144 -15.44 -3.69 -5.24
N VAL A 145 -15.81 -4.91 -5.68
CA VAL A 145 -16.60 -5.17 -6.90
C VAL A 145 -17.89 -5.91 -6.58
N VAL A 146 -17.86 -6.83 -5.61
CA VAL A 146 -19.03 -7.64 -5.19
C VAL A 146 -19.23 -7.57 -3.69
N ALA A 147 -20.46 -7.75 -3.25
CA ALA A 147 -20.78 -7.84 -1.82
C ALA A 147 -20.11 -9.04 -1.16
N PRO A 148 -19.72 -8.94 0.12
CA PRO A 148 -19.20 -10.08 0.86
C PRO A 148 -20.26 -11.16 1.04
N LYS A 149 -19.81 -12.41 1.13
CA LYS A 149 -20.68 -13.53 1.50
C LYS A 149 -20.74 -13.62 3.04
N PHE A 150 -21.75 -13.05 3.64
CA PHE A 150 -21.86 -12.92 5.10
C PHE A 150 -21.89 -14.28 5.82
N ASN A 151 -22.42 -15.33 5.19
CA ASN A 151 -22.41 -16.67 5.76
C ASN A 151 -21.00 -17.23 6.05
N HIS A 152 -19.95 -16.70 5.44
CA HIS A 152 -18.58 -17.09 5.78
C HIS A 152 -18.11 -16.59 7.15
N TYR A 153 -18.87 -15.70 7.78
CA TYR A 153 -18.54 -15.07 9.05
C TYR A 153 -19.41 -15.58 10.22
N GLU A 154 -20.46 -16.39 9.95
CA GLU A 154 -21.47 -16.81 10.95
C GLU A 154 -20.88 -17.56 12.14
N GLU A 155 -19.82 -18.33 11.95
CA GLU A 155 -19.15 -19.10 13.02
C GLU A 155 -17.88 -18.40 13.57
N THR A 156 -17.71 -17.11 13.28
CA THR A 156 -16.54 -16.35 13.70
C THR A 156 -16.96 -15.10 14.49
N SER A 157 -16.02 -14.54 15.25
CA SER A 157 -16.20 -13.22 15.87
C SER A 157 -16.02 -12.05 14.89
N MET A 158 -15.71 -12.34 13.62
CA MET A 158 -15.45 -11.32 12.60
C MET A 158 -16.72 -10.95 11.86
N VAL A 159 -16.80 -9.68 11.46
CA VAL A 159 -17.80 -9.19 10.51
C VAL A 159 -17.04 -8.54 9.34
N SER A 160 -17.57 -8.67 8.13
CA SER A 160 -17.04 -7.91 6.99
C SER A 160 -17.45 -6.45 7.12
N PRO A 161 -16.52 -5.51 7.40
CA PRO A 161 -16.90 -4.11 7.63
C PRO A 161 -17.39 -3.45 6.34
N ILE A 162 -18.44 -2.61 6.43
CA ILE A 162 -18.97 -1.90 5.26
C ILE A 162 -17.95 -0.92 4.69
N GLU A 163 -17.18 -0.26 5.55
CA GLU A 163 -16.12 0.66 5.16
C GLU A 163 -15.03 -0.03 4.34
N TYR A 164 -14.76 -1.33 4.55
CA TYR A 164 -13.83 -2.08 3.71
C TYR A 164 -14.27 -2.15 2.25
N SER A 165 -15.54 -2.48 2.02
CA SER A 165 -16.09 -2.51 0.66
C SER A 165 -16.06 -1.13 0.00
N ALA A 166 -16.41 -0.07 0.73
CA ALA A 166 -16.35 1.31 0.26
C ALA A 166 -14.92 1.74 -0.08
N ILE A 167 -13.96 1.46 0.82
CA ILE A 167 -12.53 1.77 0.62
C ILE A 167 -12.00 1.03 -0.61
N LYS A 168 -12.24 -0.27 -0.73
CA LYS A 168 -11.71 -1.07 -1.84
C LYS A 168 -12.34 -0.72 -3.18
N SER A 169 -13.63 -0.36 -3.22
CA SER A 169 -14.26 0.26 -4.40
C SER A 169 -13.60 1.60 -4.76
N GLY A 170 -13.31 2.43 -3.76
CA GLY A 170 -12.58 3.69 -3.92
C GLY A 170 -11.18 3.46 -4.49
N VAL A 171 -10.43 2.47 -3.99
CA VAL A 171 -9.09 2.11 -4.49
C VAL A 171 -9.14 1.70 -5.97
N ILE A 172 -10.14 0.90 -6.38
CA ILE A 172 -10.34 0.55 -7.80
C ILE A 172 -10.64 1.80 -8.63
N SER A 173 -11.48 2.68 -8.13
CA SER A 173 -11.87 3.92 -8.82
C SER A 173 -10.69 4.88 -9.00
N ILE A 174 -9.91 5.14 -7.93
CA ILE A 174 -8.71 6.00 -8.05
C ILE A 174 -7.65 5.39 -8.97
N THR A 175 -7.52 4.07 -9.02
CA THR A 175 -6.62 3.38 -9.95
C THR A 175 -6.99 3.70 -11.40
N ARG A 176 -8.28 3.59 -11.77
CA ARG A 176 -8.77 3.93 -13.11
C ARG A 176 -8.54 5.41 -13.43
N TYR A 177 -8.84 6.29 -12.48
CA TYR A 177 -8.60 7.73 -12.64
C TYR A 177 -7.12 8.01 -12.91
N LEU A 178 -6.22 7.47 -12.09
CA LEU A 178 -4.79 7.73 -12.17
C LEU A 178 -4.16 7.11 -13.42
N ALA A 179 -4.59 5.92 -13.85
CA ALA A 179 -4.15 5.30 -15.09
C ALA A 179 -4.45 6.22 -16.30
N LYS A 180 -5.63 6.83 -16.33
CA LYS A 180 -6.00 7.78 -17.37
C LYS A 180 -5.26 9.13 -17.24
N TYR A 181 -5.11 9.63 -16.01
CA TYR A 181 -4.41 10.88 -15.71
C TYR A 181 -2.92 10.85 -16.07
N CYS A 182 -2.29 9.68 -15.96
CA CYS A 182 -0.88 9.46 -16.31
C CYS A 182 -0.66 9.03 -17.78
N LYS A 183 -1.71 8.98 -18.61
CA LYS A 183 -1.59 8.56 -20.02
C LYS A 183 -0.52 9.38 -20.75
N GLY A 184 0.39 8.69 -21.43
CA GLY A 184 1.47 9.31 -22.20
C GLY A 184 2.70 9.73 -21.38
N GLN A 185 2.73 9.47 -20.08
CA GLN A 185 3.82 9.91 -19.18
C GLN A 185 4.80 8.79 -18.80
N ASN A 186 4.76 7.63 -19.45
CA ASN A 186 5.54 6.43 -19.07
C ASN A 186 5.31 6.01 -17.59
N ILE A 187 4.11 6.25 -17.08
CA ILE A 187 3.68 5.87 -15.75
C ILE A 187 2.45 4.99 -15.88
N ARG A 188 2.50 3.79 -15.29
CA ARG A 188 1.38 2.84 -15.27
C ARG A 188 0.78 2.78 -13.87
N VAL A 189 -0.53 2.63 -13.78
CA VAL A 189 -1.25 2.46 -12.52
C VAL A 189 -2.26 1.33 -12.67
N ASN A 190 -2.16 0.32 -11.81
CA ASN A 190 -3.03 -0.85 -11.81
C ASN A 190 -3.44 -1.21 -10.37
N CYS A 191 -4.39 -2.12 -10.21
CA CYS A 191 -4.69 -2.78 -8.94
C CYS A 191 -4.89 -4.29 -9.13
N ILE A 192 -4.69 -5.02 -8.06
CA ILE A 192 -4.91 -6.46 -7.93
C ILE A 192 -5.88 -6.73 -6.78
#